data_3783effe7a8fa01d6092d98bcf2ec9cb
#
_entry.id   3783effe7a8fa01d6092d98bcf2ec9cb
#
_cell.length_a   1.000
_cell.length_b   1.000
_cell.length_c   1.000
_cell.angle_alpha   90.00
_cell.angle_beta   90.00
_cell.angle_gamma   90.00
#
_symmetry.space_group_name_H-M   'P 1'
#
loop_
_entity.id
_entity.type
_entity.pdbx_description
1 polymer ?
#
loop_
_entity_poly.entity_id
_entity_poly.type
_entity_poly.pdbx_seq_one_letter_code
_entity_poly.pdbx_strand_id
1 'polypeptide(L)'
;MKEPRLSKAETRILEQYWKLGTASVREILESLPEDELVAYTTVQTLVYRLEQKGALRKVKKIGNAQLFQPALNQSRYRSRLVRDLLDLFGDSPRLLVSNLLENGALTLCDLKALQTAARGDKNGRTRGGKRA
;
A
#
# COMPACT_ATOMS: atom_id res chain seq x y z
N MET A 1 -1.78 2.25 -18.65
CA MET A 1 -1.28 3.44 -17.99
C MET A 1 -0.55 3.09 -16.70
N LYS A 2 0.54 3.75 -16.45
CA LYS A 2 1.33 3.45 -15.26
C LYS A 2 0.75 4.12 -14.04
N GLU A 3 0.79 3.41 -12.92
CA GLU A 3 0.49 4.04 -11.66
C GLU A 3 1.55 5.07 -11.34
N PRO A 4 1.19 6.14 -10.65
CA PRO A 4 2.16 7.17 -10.30
C PRO A 4 3.15 6.65 -9.27
N ARG A 5 4.33 7.25 -9.27
CA ARG A 5 5.31 6.96 -8.24
C ARG A 5 5.03 7.82 -7.03
N LEU A 6 4.92 7.18 -5.89
CA LEU A 6 4.62 7.87 -4.65
C LEU A 6 5.84 7.85 -3.74
N SER A 7 6.03 8.93 -3.01
CA SER A 7 7.06 8.96 -1.99
C SER A 7 6.64 8.10 -0.81
N LYS A 8 7.57 7.82 0.08
CA LYS A 8 7.28 7.05 1.27
C LYS A 8 6.19 7.73 2.11
N ALA A 9 6.28 9.04 2.26
CA ALA A 9 5.29 9.79 3.02
C ALA A 9 3.93 9.75 2.35
N GLU A 10 3.90 9.89 1.02
CA GLU A 10 2.64 9.82 0.30
C GLU A 10 2.00 8.44 0.42
N THR A 11 2.81 7.40 0.33
CA THR A 11 2.32 6.03 0.49
C THR A 11 1.71 5.84 1.87
N ARG A 12 2.37 6.39 2.89
CA ARG A 12 1.88 6.28 4.25
C ARG A 12 0.48 6.88 4.41
N ILE A 13 0.28 8.05 3.82
CA ILE A 13 -1.03 8.71 3.87
C ILE A 13 -2.06 7.91 3.08
N LEU A 14 -1.68 7.43 1.89
CA LEU A 14 -2.60 6.64 1.08
C LEU A 14 -3.02 5.36 1.80
N GLU A 15 -2.12 4.74 2.56
CA GLU A 15 -2.47 3.57 3.35
C GLU A 15 -3.57 3.86 4.34
N GLN A 16 -3.56 5.06 4.94
CA GLN A 16 -4.63 5.44 5.86
C GLN A 16 -5.96 5.56 5.13
N TYR A 17 -5.93 6.08 3.91
CA TYR A 17 -7.15 6.16 3.11
C TYR A 17 -7.69 4.79 2.75
N TRP A 18 -6.80 3.84 2.45
CA TRP A 18 -7.26 2.48 2.18
C TRP A 18 -7.92 1.85 3.40
N LYS A 19 -7.48 2.23 4.58
CA LYS A 19 -8.09 1.73 5.82
C LYS A 19 -9.42 2.40 6.13
N LEU A 20 -9.48 3.73 5.95
CA LEU A 20 -10.65 4.49 6.34
C LEU A 20 -11.69 4.63 5.23
N GLY A 21 -11.27 4.49 3.99
CA GLY A 21 -12.14 4.74 2.86
C GLY A 21 -12.22 6.22 2.57
N THR A 22 -13.39 6.81 2.70
CA THR A 22 -13.58 8.22 2.46
C THR A 22 -13.28 9.00 3.74
N ALA A 23 -12.42 10.00 3.65
CA ALA A 23 -12.00 10.74 4.84
C ALA A 23 -11.52 12.14 4.48
N SER A 24 -11.56 13.03 5.47
CA SER A 24 -11.01 14.37 5.34
C SER A 24 -9.54 14.33 5.77
N VAL A 25 -8.84 15.43 5.49
CA VAL A 25 -7.44 15.56 5.92
C VAL A 25 -7.32 15.42 7.43
N ARG A 26 -8.24 16.04 8.16
CA ARG A 26 -8.20 15.99 9.63
C ARG A 26 -8.39 14.57 10.15
N GLU A 27 -9.31 13.83 9.52
CA GLU A 27 -9.53 12.44 9.94
C GLU A 27 -8.29 11.60 9.73
N ILE A 28 -7.59 11.85 8.63
CA ILE A 28 -6.33 11.14 8.36
C ILE A 28 -5.29 11.50 9.40
N LEU A 29 -5.16 12.79 9.68
CA LEU A 29 -4.20 13.24 10.71
C LEU A 29 -4.47 12.56 12.05
N GLU A 30 -5.73 12.50 12.43
CA GLU A 30 -6.11 11.91 13.71
C GLU A 30 -5.93 10.40 13.75
N SER A 31 -5.88 9.75 12.57
CA SER A 31 -5.69 8.30 12.49
C SER A 31 -4.23 7.88 12.56
N LEU A 32 -3.30 8.82 12.43
CA LEU A 32 -1.88 8.48 12.46
C LEU A 32 -1.43 8.15 13.88
N PRO A 33 -0.52 7.16 14.04
CA PRO A 33 0.02 6.86 15.36
C PRO A 33 0.74 8.07 15.96
N GLU A 34 0.76 8.15 17.27
CA GLU A 34 1.38 9.28 17.96
C GLU A 34 2.85 9.48 17.60
N ASP A 35 3.56 8.37 17.38
CA ASP A 35 4.97 8.47 17.04
C ASP A 35 5.19 8.92 15.59
N GLU A 36 4.11 9.06 14.82
CA GLU A 36 4.19 9.52 13.45
C GLU A 36 3.46 10.85 13.25
N LEU A 37 3.20 11.55 14.32
CA LEU A 37 2.49 12.81 14.22
C LEU A 37 3.26 13.82 13.41
N VAL A 38 2.55 14.50 12.53
CA VAL A 38 3.10 15.59 11.73
C VAL A 38 2.09 16.70 11.72
N ALA A 39 2.52 17.87 11.23
CA ALA A 39 1.63 19.02 11.17
C ALA A 39 0.47 18.78 10.21
N TYR A 40 -0.66 19.39 10.50
CA TYR A 40 -1.83 19.32 9.63
C TYR A 40 -1.48 19.77 8.21
N THR A 41 -0.71 20.84 8.08
CA THR A 41 -0.35 21.36 6.77
C THR A 41 0.50 20.37 5.98
N THR A 42 1.31 19.56 6.67
CA THR A 42 2.10 18.52 6.01
C THR A 42 1.18 17.45 5.43
N VAL A 43 0.22 16.98 6.23
CA VAL A 43 -0.73 15.99 5.75
C VAL A 43 -1.55 16.57 4.60
N GLN A 44 -1.98 17.81 4.73
CA GLN A 44 -2.76 18.47 3.67
C GLN A 44 -1.99 18.51 2.37
N THR A 45 -0.71 18.86 2.43
CA THR A 45 0.13 18.90 1.23
C THR A 45 0.25 17.53 0.60
N LEU A 46 0.44 16.49 1.43
CA LEU A 46 0.55 15.13 0.92
C LEU A 46 -0.74 14.65 0.27
N VAL A 47 -1.88 14.99 0.89
CA VAL A 47 -3.19 14.62 0.33
C VAL A 47 -3.38 15.29 -1.03
N TYR A 48 -3.06 16.57 -1.13
CA TYR A 48 -3.21 17.28 -2.40
C TYR A 48 -2.28 16.72 -3.47
N ARG A 49 -1.07 16.34 -3.09
CA ARG A 49 -0.16 15.71 -4.05
C ARG A 49 -0.70 14.37 -4.54
N LEU A 50 -1.27 13.60 -3.62
CA LEU A 50 -1.88 12.31 -3.99
C LEU A 50 -3.04 12.53 -4.95
N GLU A 51 -3.84 13.55 -4.69
CA GLU A 51 -4.96 13.86 -5.57
C GLU A 51 -4.46 14.26 -6.97
N GLN A 52 -3.42 15.07 -7.03
CA GLN A 52 -2.86 15.47 -8.30
C GLN A 52 -2.25 14.31 -9.07
N LYS A 53 -1.69 13.35 -8.35
CA LYS A 53 -1.11 12.16 -8.98
C LYS A 53 -2.15 11.13 -9.38
N GLY A 54 -3.40 11.36 -9.05
CA GLY A 54 -4.47 10.43 -9.39
C GLY A 54 -4.64 9.30 -8.39
N ALA A 55 -3.96 9.37 -7.25
CA ALA A 55 -4.07 8.33 -6.23
C ALA A 55 -5.28 8.53 -5.32
N LEU A 56 -5.71 9.78 -5.17
CA LEU A 56 -6.91 10.13 -4.42
C LEU A 56 -7.79 10.97 -5.33
N ARG A 57 -9.07 10.99 -5.02
CA ARG A 57 -10.00 11.90 -5.71
C ARG A 57 -10.91 12.56 -4.71
N LYS A 58 -11.31 13.76 -5.04
CA LYS A 58 -12.26 14.52 -4.23
C LYS A 58 -13.63 13.90 -4.36
N VAL A 59 -14.35 13.82 -3.25
CA VAL A 59 -15.69 13.26 -3.26
C VAL A 59 -16.72 14.36 -3.06
N LYS A 60 -16.77 14.89 -1.84
CA LYS A 60 -17.74 15.92 -1.52
C LYS A 60 -17.24 16.70 -0.31
N LYS A 61 -17.87 17.84 -0.05
CA LYS A 61 -17.57 18.62 1.15
C LYS A 61 -18.67 18.41 2.16
N ILE A 62 -18.26 18.34 3.41
CA ILE A 62 -19.19 18.39 4.53
C ILE A 62 -18.76 19.60 5.34
N GLY A 63 -19.58 20.66 5.34
CA GLY A 63 -19.17 21.91 5.90
C GLY A 63 -17.96 22.45 5.15
N ASN A 64 -16.88 22.72 5.85
CA ASN A 64 -15.64 23.19 5.23
C ASN A 64 -14.67 22.06 4.95
N ALA A 65 -15.03 20.82 5.27
CA ALA A 65 -14.12 19.70 5.14
C ALA A 65 -14.29 19.00 3.78
N GLN A 66 -13.24 19.02 2.98
CA GLN A 66 -13.21 18.29 1.73
C GLN A 66 -12.89 16.83 2.03
N LEU A 67 -13.72 15.94 1.50
CA LEU A 67 -13.49 14.50 1.65
C LEU A 67 -12.80 13.95 0.41
N PHE A 68 -11.94 12.99 0.63
CA PHE A 68 -11.20 12.30 -0.44
C PHE A 68 -11.39 10.80 -0.27
N GLN A 69 -11.21 10.07 -1.35
CA GLN A 69 -11.22 8.61 -1.30
C GLN A 69 -10.14 8.07 -2.23
N PRO A 70 -9.68 6.83 -2.00
CA PRO A 70 -8.65 6.25 -2.85
C PRO A 70 -9.16 6.08 -4.29
N ALA A 71 -8.32 6.45 -5.24
CA ALA A 71 -8.58 6.22 -6.65
C ALA A 71 -7.74 5.06 -7.16
N LEU A 72 -6.66 4.71 -6.46
CA LEU A 72 -5.83 3.56 -6.80
C LEU A 72 -6.30 2.34 -6.03
N ASN A 73 -6.33 1.20 -6.71
CA ASN A 73 -6.60 -0.08 -6.05
C ASN A 73 -5.35 -0.53 -5.31
N GLN A 74 -5.50 -0.85 -4.02
CA GLN A 74 -4.37 -1.21 -3.17
C GLN A 74 -3.63 -2.44 -3.67
N SER A 75 -4.38 -3.47 -4.04
CA SER A 75 -3.79 -4.72 -4.52
C SER A 75 -3.00 -4.51 -5.80
N ARG A 76 -3.56 -3.74 -6.72
CA ARG A 76 -2.88 -3.46 -7.99
C ARG A 76 -1.62 -2.64 -7.76
N TYR A 77 -1.69 -1.68 -6.86
CA TYR A 77 -0.52 -0.85 -6.55
C TYR A 77 0.60 -1.70 -5.95
N ARG A 78 0.25 -2.58 -5.02
CA ARG A 78 1.24 -3.47 -4.40
C ARG A 78 1.86 -4.41 -5.43
N SER A 79 1.05 -4.96 -6.33
CA SER A 79 1.55 -5.84 -7.37
C SER A 79 2.54 -5.12 -8.27
N ARG A 80 2.27 -3.85 -8.57
CA ARG A 80 3.18 -3.07 -9.39
C ARG A 80 4.51 -2.85 -8.68
N LEU A 81 4.46 -2.56 -7.39
CA LEU A 81 5.68 -2.38 -6.60
C LEU A 81 6.51 -3.65 -6.57
N VAL A 82 5.85 -4.80 -6.46
CA VAL A 82 6.55 -6.08 -6.46
C VAL A 82 7.26 -6.30 -7.79
N ARG A 83 6.59 -6.00 -8.91
CA ARG A 83 7.22 -6.13 -10.21
C ARG A 83 8.42 -5.23 -10.36
N ASP A 84 8.30 -3.99 -9.93
CA ASP A 84 9.41 -3.05 -10.01
C ASP A 84 10.58 -3.56 -9.18
N LEU A 85 10.28 -4.11 -8.02
CA LEU A 85 11.31 -4.67 -7.15
C LEU A 85 11.99 -5.87 -7.81
N LEU A 86 11.21 -6.75 -8.43
CA LEU A 86 11.76 -7.91 -9.12
C LEU A 86 12.68 -7.49 -10.27
N ASP A 87 12.32 -6.41 -10.97
CA ASP A 87 13.17 -5.90 -12.04
C ASP A 87 14.57 -5.55 -11.51
N LEU A 88 14.62 -4.98 -10.31
CA LEU A 88 15.89 -4.62 -9.70
C LEU A 88 16.72 -5.85 -9.33
N PHE A 89 16.07 -6.99 -9.16
CA PHE A 89 16.74 -8.24 -8.81
C PHE A 89 16.85 -9.17 -10.01
N GLY A 90 16.84 -8.61 -11.22
CA GLY A 90 17.02 -9.39 -12.44
C GLY A 90 15.91 -10.40 -12.68
N ASP A 91 14.70 -10.07 -12.25
CA ASP A 91 13.53 -10.94 -12.36
C ASP A 91 13.70 -12.28 -11.65
N SER A 92 14.52 -12.29 -10.60
CA SER A 92 14.78 -13.51 -9.84
C SER A 92 14.08 -13.44 -8.47
N PRO A 93 12.95 -14.14 -8.32
CA PRO A 93 12.30 -14.23 -7.00
C PRO A 93 13.23 -14.87 -5.96
N ARG A 94 14.06 -15.82 -6.37
CA ARG A 94 15.01 -16.44 -5.45
C ARG A 94 15.99 -15.45 -4.87
N LEU A 95 16.52 -14.59 -5.72
CA LEU A 95 17.47 -13.59 -5.25
C LEU A 95 16.80 -12.63 -4.30
N LEU A 96 15.58 -12.22 -4.61
CA LEU A 96 14.83 -11.34 -3.74
C LEU A 96 14.59 -11.99 -2.37
N VAL A 97 14.14 -13.24 -2.36
CA VAL A 97 13.87 -13.95 -1.11
C VAL A 97 15.16 -14.15 -0.32
N SER A 98 16.27 -14.47 -1.01
CA SER A 98 17.55 -14.62 -0.34
C SER A 98 17.95 -13.33 0.40
N ASN A 99 17.76 -12.20 -0.27
CA ASN A 99 18.06 -10.93 0.35
C ASN A 99 17.18 -10.64 1.57
N LEU A 100 15.91 -11.01 1.47
CA LEU A 100 15.01 -10.82 2.60
C LEU A 100 15.44 -11.66 3.80
N LEU A 101 15.90 -12.88 3.54
CA LEU A 101 16.40 -13.76 4.59
C LEU A 101 17.68 -13.20 5.21
N GLU A 102 18.60 -12.74 4.37
CA GLU A 102 19.87 -12.20 4.83
C GLU A 102 19.67 -10.96 5.70
N ASN A 103 18.70 -10.14 5.34
CA ASN A 103 18.40 -8.91 6.08
C ASN A 103 17.55 -9.15 7.32
N GLY A 104 17.06 -10.36 7.52
CA GLY A 104 16.20 -10.63 8.66
C GLY A 104 14.77 -10.18 8.49
N ALA A 105 14.42 -9.64 7.34
CA ALA A 105 13.04 -9.21 7.08
C ALA A 105 12.11 -10.42 6.93
N LEU A 106 12.68 -11.53 6.49
CA LEU A 106 11.94 -12.78 6.33
C LEU A 106 12.70 -13.87 7.08
N THR A 107 12.00 -14.71 7.84
CA THR A 107 12.63 -15.78 8.60
C THR A 107 12.24 -17.12 8.00
N LEU A 108 12.99 -18.16 8.40
CA LEU A 108 12.65 -19.52 7.97
C LEU A 108 11.28 -19.94 8.50
N CYS A 109 10.92 -19.44 9.66
CA CYS A 109 9.59 -19.70 10.21
C CYS A 109 8.51 -19.10 9.31
N ASP A 110 8.75 -17.89 8.81
CA ASP A 110 7.83 -17.24 7.87
C ASP A 110 7.70 -18.06 6.60
N LEU A 111 8.83 -18.59 6.10
CA LEU A 111 8.79 -19.39 4.88
C LEU A 111 7.96 -20.64 5.06
N LYS A 112 8.08 -21.29 6.22
CA LYS A 112 7.29 -22.48 6.49
C LYS A 112 5.81 -22.15 6.55
N ALA A 113 5.46 -21.03 7.18
CA ALA A 113 4.08 -20.59 7.26
C ALA A 113 3.53 -20.31 5.87
N LEU A 114 4.33 -19.66 5.02
CA LEU A 114 3.91 -19.36 3.65
C LEU A 114 3.73 -20.64 2.83
N GLN A 115 4.62 -21.62 3.01
CA GLN A 115 4.47 -22.89 2.31
C GLN A 115 3.17 -23.59 2.69
N THR A 116 2.87 -23.58 3.97
CA THR A 116 1.63 -24.19 4.47
C THR A 116 0.41 -23.50 3.87
N ALA A 117 0.43 -22.18 3.85
CA ALA A 117 -0.67 -21.41 3.28
C ALA A 117 -0.85 -21.70 1.78
N ALA A 118 0.28 -21.77 1.06
CA ALA A 118 0.23 -22.05 -0.37
C ALA A 118 -0.34 -23.44 -0.65
N ARG A 119 0.03 -24.42 0.18
CA ARG A 119 -0.50 -25.78 0.03
C ARG A 119 -1.99 -25.80 0.33
N GLY A 120 -2.40 -25.07 1.35
CA GLY A 120 -3.81 -24.96 1.66
C GLY A 120 -4.60 -24.37 0.52
N ASP A 121 -4.07 -23.32 -0.09
CA ASP A 121 -4.69 -22.69 -1.24
C ASP A 121 -4.82 -23.66 -2.41
N LYS A 122 -3.78 -24.42 -2.67
CA LYS A 122 -3.83 -25.40 -3.73
C LYS A 122 -4.92 -26.44 -3.51
N ASN A 123 -5.06 -26.86 -2.30
CA ASN A 123 -6.04 -27.89 -1.96
C ASN A 123 -7.43 -27.29 -1.76
N GLY A 124 -7.48 -26.07 -1.34
CA GLY A 124 -8.72 -25.47 -0.91
C GLY A 124 -9.50 -24.84 -2.01
N ARG A 125 -8.88 -24.46 -3.12
CA ARG A 125 -9.62 -23.78 -4.08
C ARG A 125 -8.81 -23.07 -5.04
N THR A 126 -9.09 -22.77 -5.71
CA THR A 126 -8.35 -22.20 -6.55
C THR A 126 -8.43 -20.89 -6.70
N ARG A 127 -8.28 -20.37 -6.48
CA ARG A 127 -8.29 -19.20 -6.57
C ARG A 127 -7.82 -18.46 -7.32
N GLY A 128 -7.78 -19.05 -7.45
CA GLY A 128 -7.31 -18.37 -8.10
C GLY A 128 -7.08 -17.68 -8.29
N GLY A 129 -7.00 -18.14 -8.18
CA GLY A 129 -6.82 -17.48 -8.50
C GLY A 129 -6.81 -16.87 -8.35
N LYS A 130 -6.80 -17.21 -8.21
CA LYS A 130 -6.68 -16.49 -8.15
C LYS A 130 -6.86 -15.68 -8.08
N ARG A 131 -7.03 -15.83 -7.92
CA ARG A 131 -6.95 -14.96 -7.82
C ARG A 131 -7.18 -14.19 -8.07
N ALA A 132 -7.26 -14.50 -7.95
CA ALA A 132 -7.28 -13.72 -8.20
C ALA A 132 -7.15 -13.25 -8.51
#